data_5efe261c5a250de22bc553e6495660f9
#
_entry.id   5efe261c5a250de22bc553e6495660f9
#
_cell.length_a   1.000
_cell.length_b   1.000
_cell.length_c   1.000
_cell.angle_alpha   90.00
_cell.angle_beta   90.00
_cell.angle_gamma   90.00
#
_symmetry.space_group_name_H-M   'P 1'
#
loop_
_entity.id
_entity.type
_entity.pdbx_description
1 polymer ?
#
loop_
_entity_poly.entity_id
_entity_poly.type
_entity_poly.pdbx_seq_one_letter_code
_entity_poly.pdbx_strand_id
1 'polypeptide(L)'
;MADPADLAAKASFIFRGTVQQLNASTMPEVGDKTKTAIVRVDQTIQSPQVLSHYTGKDITVQLAAPVTAGQQAVFFTNAWLFGNAGVAVRSLGHVDPTPETLALHPAGSDPVTNLENRDARAQFDAAEMVVSGTVTNVRTVPEAKPDRAPREHDADWREATIEVSQTHKGGVGEKEVLVRFPASHDRLWHKVPKLKAGDKGQFVLHKPSGPDAAFYTLVRAEDFEPESKPGPMHRLVTGMEGVR
;
A
#
# COMPACT_ATOMS: atom_id res chain seq x y z
N MET A 1 -19.95 15.76 3.93
CA MET A 1 -18.63 16.14 3.38
C MET A 1 -17.64 15.05 3.78
N ALA A 2 -16.74 14.65 2.90
CA ALA A 2 -15.71 13.67 3.28
C ALA A 2 -14.73 14.33 4.27
N ASP A 3 -14.27 13.57 5.27
CA ASP A 3 -13.31 14.05 6.24
C ASP A 3 -11.98 14.36 5.53
N PRO A 4 -11.40 15.56 5.74
CA PRO A 4 -10.10 15.93 5.16
C PRO A 4 -8.98 14.96 5.50
N ALA A 5 -8.98 14.36 6.70
CA ALA A 5 -7.98 13.36 7.10
C ALA A 5 -8.11 12.07 6.29
N ASP A 6 -9.35 11.62 6.03
CA ASP A 6 -9.62 10.46 5.17
C ASP A 6 -9.23 10.71 3.71
N LEU A 7 -9.44 11.93 3.22
CA LEU A 7 -9.01 12.32 1.88
C LEU A 7 -7.49 12.36 1.77
N ALA A 8 -6.81 12.94 2.78
CA ALA A 8 -5.36 13.02 2.83
C ALA A 8 -4.70 11.63 2.86
N ALA A 9 -5.27 10.68 3.61
CA ALA A 9 -4.77 9.31 3.68
C ALA A 9 -4.83 8.55 2.34
N LYS A 10 -5.72 8.98 1.42
CA LYS A 10 -5.96 8.32 0.11
C LYS A 10 -5.34 9.05 -1.06
N ALA A 11 -4.94 10.32 -0.88
CA ALA A 11 -4.40 11.15 -1.94
C ALA A 11 -2.89 10.96 -2.08
N SER A 12 -2.41 10.88 -3.32
CA SER A 12 -0.98 10.88 -3.63
C SER A 12 -0.43 12.28 -3.91
N PHE A 13 -1.29 13.23 -4.27
CA PHE A 13 -0.92 14.61 -4.54
C PHE A 13 -1.96 15.55 -3.92
N ILE A 14 -1.50 16.36 -2.95
CA ILE A 14 -2.32 17.34 -2.23
C ILE A 14 -1.72 18.72 -2.46
N PHE A 15 -2.53 19.65 -2.89
CA PHE A 15 -2.09 21.00 -3.16
C PHE A 15 -3.20 22.02 -2.92
N ARG A 16 -2.82 23.24 -2.50
CA ARG A 16 -3.69 24.40 -2.60
C ARG A 16 -3.63 24.93 -4.01
N GLY A 17 -4.78 25.20 -4.62
CA GLY A 17 -4.83 25.73 -5.97
C GLY A 17 -6.01 26.62 -6.21
N THR A 18 -5.88 27.44 -7.26
CA THR A 18 -6.93 28.37 -7.74
C THR A 18 -7.50 27.84 -9.06
N VAL A 19 -8.80 27.68 -9.12
CA VAL A 19 -9.51 27.26 -10.35
C VAL A 19 -9.44 28.37 -11.39
N GLN A 20 -8.73 28.12 -12.49
CA GLN A 20 -8.59 29.10 -13.58
C GLN A 20 -9.75 29.00 -14.57
N GLN A 21 -10.11 27.79 -14.99
CA GLN A 21 -11.12 27.56 -16.01
C GLN A 21 -11.85 26.24 -15.78
N LEU A 22 -13.16 26.25 -15.95
CA LEU A 22 -14.00 25.05 -15.90
C LEU A 22 -14.18 24.45 -17.28
N ASN A 23 -14.50 23.15 -17.33
CA ASN A 23 -14.71 22.40 -18.57
C ASN A 23 -13.54 22.53 -19.57
N ALA A 24 -12.34 22.58 -19.03
CA ALA A 24 -11.11 22.80 -19.78
C ALA A 24 -10.00 21.84 -19.34
N SER A 25 -9.00 21.67 -20.20
CA SER A 25 -7.84 20.84 -19.96
C SER A 25 -6.58 21.45 -20.57
N THR A 26 -5.47 21.35 -19.86
CA THR A 26 -4.12 21.67 -20.40
C THR A 26 -3.59 20.55 -21.30
N MET A 27 -4.25 19.38 -21.30
CA MET A 27 -3.82 18.18 -22.02
C MET A 27 -4.79 17.82 -23.14
N PRO A 28 -4.33 17.73 -24.41
CA PRO A 28 -5.19 17.34 -25.54
C PRO A 28 -5.74 15.91 -25.41
N GLU A 29 -5.04 15.04 -24.69
CA GLU A 29 -5.42 13.64 -24.47
C GLU A 29 -6.66 13.48 -23.60
N VAL A 30 -7.07 14.52 -22.89
CA VAL A 30 -8.32 14.54 -22.11
C VAL A 30 -9.49 14.81 -23.05
N GLY A 31 -10.18 13.75 -23.45
CA GLY A 31 -11.30 13.84 -24.43
C GLY A 31 -12.53 14.51 -23.86
N ASP A 32 -13.08 14.00 -22.74
CA ASP A 32 -14.23 14.59 -22.06
C ASP A 32 -13.79 15.63 -21.02
N LYS A 33 -14.15 16.88 -21.27
CA LYS A 33 -13.80 18.02 -20.41
C LYS A 33 -14.95 18.46 -19.48
N THR A 34 -16.11 17.83 -19.55
CA THR A 34 -17.31 18.29 -18.82
C THR A 34 -17.18 18.29 -17.29
N LYS A 35 -16.26 17.47 -16.76
CA LYS A 35 -15.94 17.37 -15.33
C LYS A 35 -14.51 17.73 -15.04
N THR A 36 -13.86 18.54 -15.87
CA THR A 36 -12.48 18.94 -15.64
C THR A 36 -12.38 20.45 -15.43
N ALA A 37 -11.31 20.83 -14.71
CA ALA A 37 -10.92 22.22 -14.55
C ALA A 37 -9.42 22.36 -14.76
N ILE A 38 -9.00 23.51 -15.25
CA ILE A 38 -7.62 23.96 -15.16
C ILE A 38 -7.46 24.63 -13.81
N VAL A 39 -6.54 24.13 -13.01
CA VAL A 39 -6.25 24.62 -11.66
C VAL A 39 -4.77 25.03 -11.60
N ARG A 40 -4.51 26.23 -11.18
CA ARG A 40 -3.14 26.68 -10.87
C ARG A 40 -2.75 26.12 -9.51
N VAL A 41 -1.61 25.45 -9.45
CA VAL A 41 -1.03 24.98 -8.18
C VAL A 41 -0.37 26.15 -7.47
N ASP A 42 -1.02 26.69 -6.43
CA ASP A 42 -0.46 27.83 -5.67
C ASP A 42 0.58 27.37 -4.67
N GLN A 43 0.35 26.20 -4.05
CA GLN A 43 1.25 25.60 -3.06
C GLN A 43 1.11 24.09 -3.09
N THR A 44 2.22 23.40 -3.21
CA THR A 44 2.27 21.95 -3.01
C THR A 44 2.31 21.64 -1.51
N ILE A 45 1.38 20.82 -1.04
CA ILE A 45 1.28 20.35 0.35
C ILE A 45 1.94 18.98 0.46
N GLN A 46 1.56 18.05 -0.41
CA GLN A 46 2.13 16.72 -0.51
C GLN A 46 2.26 16.34 -1.98
N SER A 47 3.39 15.80 -2.41
CA SER A 47 3.55 15.38 -3.81
C SER A 47 4.54 14.22 -3.97
N PRO A 48 4.31 13.34 -4.95
CA PRO A 48 5.38 12.51 -5.49
C PRO A 48 6.54 13.38 -6.01
N GLN A 49 7.75 12.87 -5.95
CA GLN A 49 8.96 13.60 -6.40
C GLN A 49 8.80 14.16 -7.82
N VAL A 50 8.16 13.41 -8.71
CA VAL A 50 7.92 13.82 -10.11
C VAL A 50 7.00 15.02 -10.25
N LEU A 51 6.19 15.36 -9.22
CA LEU A 51 5.26 16.49 -9.20
C LEU A 51 5.73 17.65 -8.29
N SER A 52 6.88 17.53 -7.62
CA SER A 52 7.38 18.54 -6.68
C SER A 52 7.60 19.93 -7.30
N HIS A 53 7.79 19.99 -8.62
CA HIS A 53 8.05 21.23 -9.39
C HIS A 53 6.81 21.87 -10.01
N TYR A 54 5.60 21.45 -9.60
CA TYR A 54 4.34 21.95 -10.19
C TYR A 54 3.80 23.22 -9.52
N THR A 55 4.35 23.67 -8.41
CA THR A 55 3.99 24.99 -7.83
C THR A 55 4.15 26.10 -8.86
N GLY A 56 3.14 26.93 -9.03
CA GLY A 56 3.05 28.00 -10.02
C GLY A 56 2.60 27.56 -11.41
N LYS A 57 2.36 26.27 -11.65
CA LYS A 57 1.91 25.73 -12.95
C LYS A 57 0.43 25.39 -12.95
N ASP A 58 -0.13 25.40 -14.16
CA ASP A 58 -1.51 24.98 -14.40
C ASP A 58 -1.55 23.47 -14.68
N ILE A 59 -2.48 22.77 -14.03
CA ILE A 59 -2.73 21.34 -14.23
C ILE A 59 -4.20 21.08 -14.52
N THR A 60 -4.49 19.95 -15.14
CA THR A 60 -5.87 19.49 -15.33
C THR A 60 -6.31 18.67 -14.13
N VAL A 61 -7.46 19.02 -13.55
CA VAL A 61 -8.08 18.29 -12.46
C VAL A 61 -9.44 17.74 -12.92
N GLN A 62 -9.61 16.42 -12.90
CA GLN A 62 -10.92 15.79 -13.01
C GLN A 62 -11.62 15.93 -11.67
N LEU A 63 -12.74 16.63 -11.65
CA LEU A 63 -13.45 17.03 -10.44
C LEU A 63 -14.35 15.92 -9.90
N ALA A 64 -14.26 15.65 -8.59
CA ALA A 64 -15.20 14.77 -7.87
C ALA A 64 -16.47 15.52 -7.39
N ALA A 65 -16.35 16.83 -7.17
CA ALA A 65 -17.44 17.71 -6.75
C ALA A 65 -17.34 19.06 -7.51
N PRO A 66 -18.46 19.78 -7.67
CA PRO A 66 -18.48 21.08 -8.34
C PRO A 66 -17.56 22.10 -7.66
N VAL A 67 -16.93 22.95 -8.48
CA VAL A 67 -16.15 24.12 -8.06
C VAL A 67 -16.55 25.33 -8.91
N THR A 68 -16.16 26.53 -8.50
CA THR A 68 -16.38 27.77 -9.27
C THR A 68 -15.06 28.34 -9.79
N ALA A 69 -15.11 29.04 -10.90
CA ALA A 69 -13.95 29.75 -11.42
C ALA A 69 -13.47 30.79 -10.39
N GLY A 70 -12.18 30.92 -10.18
CA GLY A 70 -11.57 31.76 -9.16
C GLY A 70 -11.57 31.16 -7.74
N GLN A 71 -12.25 30.03 -7.52
CA GLN A 71 -12.24 29.38 -6.20
C GLN A 71 -10.84 28.91 -5.83
N GLN A 72 -10.45 29.20 -4.60
CA GLN A 72 -9.27 28.59 -3.97
C GLN A 72 -9.71 27.42 -3.11
N ALA A 73 -9.01 26.27 -3.23
CA ALA A 73 -9.30 25.09 -2.44
C ALA A 73 -8.03 24.28 -2.22
N VAL A 74 -8.07 23.40 -1.21
CA VAL A 74 -7.11 22.29 -1.05
C VAL A 74 -7.69 21.09 -1.78
N PHE A 75 -7.00 20.64 -2.81
CA PHE A 75 -7.36 19.50 -3.63
C PHE A 75 -6.63 18.25 -3.18
N PHE A 76 -7.37 17.18 -2.96
CA PHE A 76 -6.85 15.84 -2.66
C PHE A 76 -6.98 15.01 -3.93
N THR A 77 -5.85 14.61 -4.52
CA THR A 77 -5.85 14.04 -5.87
C THR A 77 -4.95 12.82 -6.00
N ASN A 78 -5.23 12.01 -7.02
CA ASN A 78 -4.37 10.94 -7.50
C ASN A 78 -3.97 11.19 -8.96
N ALA A 79 -2.81 10.64 -9.36
CA ALA A 79 -2.34 10.72 -10.73
C ALA A 79 -3.34 10.08 -11.70
N TRP A 80 -3.52 10.68 -12.87
CA TRP A 80 -4.37 10.16 -13.93
C TRP A 80 -3.64 10.04 -15.26
N LEU A 81 -3.10 11.14 -15.79
CA LEU A 81 -2.36 11.17 -17.05
C LEU A 81 -1.09 12.00 -16.90
N PHE A 82 -0.01 11.53 -17.51
CA PHE A 82 1.23 12.27 -17.67
C PHE A 82 1.54 12.36 -19.15
N GLY A 83 1.88 13.55 -19.62
CA GLY A 83 2.24 13.79 -21.01
C GLY A 83 3.21 14.94 -21.15
N ASN A 84 3.71 15.16 -22.38
CA ASN A 84 4.62 16.25 -22.68
C ASN A 84 3.99 17.64 -22.45
N ALA A 85 2.66 17.74 -22.53
CA ALA A 85 1.90 18.97 -22.34
C ALA A 85 1.58 19.28 -20.87
N GLY A 86 1.85 18.36 -19.94
CA GLY A 86 1.57 18.56 -18.53
C GLY A 86 1.08 17.32 -17.79
N VAL A 87 0.31 17.55 -16.71
CA VAL A 87 -0.27 16.51 -15.89
C VAL A 87 -1.77 16.70 -15.74
N ALA A 88 -2.50 15.58 -15.71
CA ALA A 88 -3.88 15.55 -15.28
C ALA A 88 -4.01 14.62 -14.06
N VAL A 89 -4.82 15.05 -13.08
CA VAL A 89 -5.07 14.35 -11.83
C VAL A 89 -6.56 14.16 -11.61
N ARG A 90 -6.93 13.12 -10.84
CA ARG A 90 -8.31 12.89 -10.38
C ARG A 90 -8.47 13.37 -8.96
N SER A 91 -9.42 14.28 -8.74
CA SER A 91 -9.77 14.72 -7.40
C SER A 91 -10.57 13.61 -6.68
N LEU A 92 -10.19 13.33 -5.44
CA LEU A 92 -10.98 12.56 -4.47
C LEU A 92 -11.97 13.46 -3.74
N GLY A 93 -11.68 14.76 -3.69
CA GLY A 93 -12.43 15.82 -3.05
C GLY A 93 -11.59 17.09 -2.92
N HIS A 94 -12.25 18.15 -2.48
CA HIS A 94 -11.58 19.40 -2.13
C HIS A 94 -12.24 20.01 -0.89
N VAL A 95 -11.52 20.85 -0.18
CA VAL A 95 -11.98 21.59 1.00
C VAL A 95 -11.48 23.02 0.97
N ASP A 96 -12.09 23.89 1.78
CA ASP A 96 -11.62 25.26 1.91
C ASP A 96 -10.20 25.30 2.53
N PRO A 97 -9.34 26.24 2.09
CA PRO A 97 -7.99 26.37 2.60
C PRO A 97 -7.99 27.03 3.98
N THR A 98 -8.06 26.22 5.05
CA THR A 98 -7.87 26.64 6.43
C THR A 98 -6.45 26.35 6.90
N PRO A 99 -5.95 26.98 7.99
CA PRO A 99 -4.66 26.63 8.57
C PRO A 99 -4.52 25.14 8.88
N GLU A 100 -5.61 24.50 9.34
CA GLU A 100 -5.67 23.08 9.64
C GLU A 100 -5.56 22.22 8.39
N THR A 101 -6.29 22.56 7.31
CA THR A 101 -6.21 21.82 6.04
C THR A 101 -4.87 22.02 5.31
N LEU A 102 -4.21 23.15 5.53
CA LEU A 102 -2.87 23.42 5.01
C LEU A 102 -1.78 22.72 5.84
N ALA A 103 -2.06 22.42 7.12
CA ALA A 103 -1.19 21.69 8.04
C ALA A 103 -1.41 20.16 8.00
N LEU A 104 -2.29 19.63 7.15
CA LEU A 104 -2.50 18.19 6.92
C LEU A 104 -1.27 17.55 6.23
N HIS A 105 -0.10 17.84 6.78
CA HIS A 105 1.09 17.07 6.48
C HIS A 105 1.10 15.88 7.43
N PRO A 106 1.08 14.66 6.93
CA PRO A 106 1.80 13.62 7.63
C PRO A 106 3.26 14.08 7.59
N ALA A 107 3.77 14.56 8.72
CA ALA A 107 5.11 15.13 8.80
C ALA A 107 6.12 14.19 8.13
N GLY A 108 6.69 14.62 7.01
CA GLY A 108 7.91 14.05 6.45
C GLY A 108 7.80 12.75 5.64
N SER A 109 6.61 12.23 5.33
CA SER A 109 6.51 11.00 4.55
C SER A 109 6.21 11.25 3.07
N ASP A 110 7.04 10.69 2.21
CA ASP A 110 6.79 10.56 0.77
C ASP A 110 5.44 9.86 0.51
N PRO A 111 4.63 10.30 -0.47
CA PRO A 111 3.35 9.68 -0.81
C PRO A 111 3.42 8.18 -1.14
N VAL A 112 4.54 7.72 -1.70
CA VAL A 112 4.80 6.29 -1.93
C VAL A 112 4.91 5.58 -0.60
N THR A 113 5.67 6.13 0.35
CA THR A 113 5.81 5.60 1.71
C THR A 113 4.47 5.57 2.44
N ASN A 114 3.61 6.59 2.26
CA ASN A 114 2.27 6.60 2.86
C ASN A 114 1.37 5.52 2.29
N LEU A 115 1.42 5.30 0.97
CA LEU A 115 0.68 4.22 0.31
C LEU A 115 1.16 2.86 0.82
N GLU A 116 2.48 2.64 0.84
CA GLU A 116 3.09 1.42 1.36
C GLU A 116 2.70 1.16 2.82
N ASN A 117 2.75 2.18 3.68
CA ASN A 117 2.38 2.08 5.10
C ASN A 117 0.89 1.76 5.28
N ARG A 118 0.02 2.34 4.44
CA ARG A 118 -1.41 2.02 4.44
C ARG A 118 -1.65 0.56 4.03
N ASP A 119 -0.96 0.10 2.99
CA ASP A 119 -1.11 -1.26 2.49
C ASP A 119 -0.55 -2.27 3.52
N ALA A 120 0.59 -1.96 4.16
CA ALA A 120 1.13 -2.73 5.28
C ALA A 120 0.16 -2.77 6.47
N ARG A 121 -0.51 -1.65 6.78
CA ARG A 121 -1.54 -1.60 7.83
C ARG A 121 -2.72 -2.49 7.50
N ALA A 122 -3.21 -2.44 6.27
CA ALA A 122 -4.30 -3.30 5.81
C ALA A 122 -3.93 -4.79 5.88
N GLN A 123 -2.69 -5.15 5.52
CA GLN A 123 -2.16 -6.51 5.66
C GLN A 123 -2.07 -6.92 7.14
N PHE A 124 -1.51 -6.05 7.99
CA PHE A 124 -1.43 -6.28 9.43
C PHE A 124 -2.83 -6.55 10.01
N ASP A 125 -3.82 -5.71 9.65
CA ASP A 125 -5.18 -5.84 10.15
C ASP A 125 -5.89 -7.11 9.64
N ALA A 126 -5.57 -7.57 8.43
CA ALA A 126 -6.13 -8.79 7.83
C ALA A 126 -5.43 -10.09 8.26
N ALA A 127 -4.22 -10.02 8.80
CA ALA A 127 -3.47 -11.19 9.26
C ALA A 127 -4.04 -11.77 10.56
N GLU A 128 -3.99 -13.07 10.73
CA GLU A 128 -4.26 -13.73 12.01
C GLU A 128 -3.09 -13.61 12.97
N MET A 129 -1.87 -13.57 12.42
CA MET A 129 -0.65 -13.46 13.23
C MET A 129 0.41 -12.65 12.47
N VAL A 130 1.13 -11.79 13.21
CA VAL A 130 2.32 -11.09 12.69
C VAL A 130 3.44 -11.25 13.69
N VAL A 131 4.57 -11.79 13.23
CA VAL A 131 5.73 -12.09 14.09
C VAL A 131 7.04 -11.65 13.44
N SER A 132 8.01 -11.32 14.28
CA SER A 132 9.43 -11.34 13.92
C SER A 132 10.03 -12.69 14.32
N GLY A 133 10.87 -13.26 13.48
CA GLY A 133 11.44 -14.57 13.79
C GLY A 133 12.50 -15.03 12.80
N THR A 134 12.93 -16.26 13.01
CA THR A 134 13.95 -16.94 12.20
C THR A 134 13.39 -18.29 11.73
N VAL A 135 13.52 -18.57 10.44
CA VAL A 135 13.24 -19.90 9.89
C VAL A 135 14.32 -20.87 10.36
N THR A 136 13.96 -21.84 11.18
CA THR A 136 14.89 -22.85 11.70
C THR A 136 14.96 -24.10 10.82
N ASN A 137 13.84 -24.46 10.18
CA ASN A 137 13.76 -25.64 9.34
C ASN A 137 12.79 -25.45 8.19
N VAL A 138 13.04 -26.13 7.07
CA VAL A 138 12.12 -26.22 5.93
C VAL A 138 12.06 -27.67 5.46
N ARG A 139 10.84 -28.22 5.36
CA ARG A 139 10.62 -29.59 4.90
C ARG A 139 9.56 -29.67 3.81
N THR A 140 9.63 -30.72 3.02
CA THR A 140 8.55 -31.05 2.09
C THR A 140 7.35 -31.54 2.88
N VAL A 141 6.16 -31.02 2.55
CA VAL A 141 4.93 -31.56 3.07
C VAL A 141 4.59 -32.78 2.20
N PRO A 142 4.43 -33.98 2.78
CA PRO A 142 3.90 -35.09 2.02
C PRO A 142 2.48 -34.69 1.56
N GLU A 143 2.32 -34.37 0.30
CA GLU A 143 0.97 -34.26 -0.26
C GLU A 143 0.28 -35.61 -0.05
N ALA A 144 -0.90 -35.58 0.55
CA ALA A 144 -1.82 -36.72 0.40
C ALA A 144 -1.87 -36.97 -1.10
N LYS A 145 -1.34 -38.15 -1.56
CA LYS A 145 -1.15 -38.48 -2.99
C LYS A 145 -2.34 -37.96 -3.77
N PRO A 146 -2.21 -36.96 -4.63
CA PRO A 146 -3.34 -36.54 -5.41
C PRO A 146 -3.74 -37.71 -6.30
N ASP A 147 -5.00 -38.10 -6.30
CA ASP A 147 -5.56 -39.11 -7.23
C ASP A 147 -5.45 -38.65 -8.71
N ARG A 148 -4.63 -37.64 -8.97
CA ARG A 148 -4.43 -37.02 -10.27
C ARG A 148 -2.96 -36.77 -10.57
N ALA A 149 -2.62 -36.75 -11.86
CA ALA A 149 -1.29 -36.35 -12.30
C ALA A 149 -0.96 -34.87 -11.86
N PRO A 150 0.32 -34.59 -11.55
CA PRO A 150 0.77 -33.22 -11.26
C PRO A 150 0.34 -32.25 -12.35
N ARG A 151 -0.16 -31.08 -11.98
CA ARG A 151 -0.54 -30.01 -12.90
C ARG A 151 0.51 -28.88 -12.88
N GLU A 152 0.60 -28.14 -13.98
CA GLU A 152 1.54 -27.04 -14.18
C GLU A 152 1.48 -26.01 -13.05
N HIS A 153 0.32 -25.79 -12.42
CA HIS A 153 0.10 -24.78 -11.38
C HIS A 153 0.06 -25.35 -9.95
N ASP A 154 0.53 -26.57 -9.76
CA ASP A 154 0.60 -27.15 -8.41
C ASP A 154 1.63 -26.38 -7.56
N ALA A 155 1.31 -26.15 -6.28
CA ALA A 155 2.05 -25.22 -5.44
C ALA A 155 3.40 -25.76 -4.95
N ASP A 156 3.64 -27.09 -4.98
CA ASP A 156 4.78 -27.76 -4.32
C ASP A 156 4.94 -27.26 -2.87
N TRP A 157 3.97 -27.63 -2.03
CA TRP A 157 3.90 -27.13 -0.66
C TRP A 157 5.10 -27.52 0.18
N ARG A 158 5.68 -26.55 0.85
CA ARG A 158 6.72 -26.71 1.88
C ARG A 158 6.19 -26.23 3.21
N GLU A 159 6.78 -26.75 4.28
CA GLU A 159 6.48 -26.33 5.65
C GLU A 159 7.76 -25.83 6.29
N ALA A 160 7.69 -24.59 6.79
CA ALA A 160 8.77 -23.96 7.55
C ALA A 160 8.41 -23.96 9.04
N THR A 161 9.38 -24.16 9.89
CA THR A 161 9.32 -23.85 11.32
C THR A 161 9.96 -22.49 11.53
N ILE A 162 9.23 -21.56 12.15
CA ILE A 162 9.72 -20.22 12.49
C ILE A 162 9.86 -20.16 14.01
N GLU A 163 11.07 -19.94 14.49
CA GLU A 163 11.33 -19.55 15.88
C GLU A 163 10.95 -18.08 16.06
N VAL A 164 9.97 -17.81 16.91
CA VAL A 164 9.42 -16.47 17.12
C VAL A 164 10.27 -15.71 18.12
N SER A 165 10.88 -14.62 17.67
CA SER A 165 11.59 -13.69 18.54
C SER A 165 10.66 -12.65 19.16
N GLN A 166 9.61 -12.25 18.42
CA GLN A 166 8.63 -11.26 18.88
C GLN A 166 7.29 -11.44 18.19
N THR A 167 6.21 -11.30 18.96
CA THR A 167 4.83 -11.31 18.45
C THR A 167 4.28 -9.89 18.44
N HIS A 168 3.83 -9.42 17.26
CA HIS A 168 3.23 -8.10 17.06
C HIS A 168 1.69 -8.18 17.01
N LYS A 169 1.15 -9.32 16.53
CA LYS A 169 -0.29 -9.60 16.48
C LYS A 169 -0.55 -11.11 16.60
N GLY A 170 -1.61 -11.48 17.34
CA GLY A 170 -2.02 -12.89 17.52
C GLY A 170 -1.01 -13.70 18.35
N GLY A 171 -1.22 -15.02 18.46
CA GLY A 171 -0.25 -16.01 18.94
C GLY A 171 0.52 -15.70 20.21
N VAL A 172 -0.13 -15.15 21.23
CA VAL A 172 0.55 -14.73 22.48
C VAL A 172 1.20 -15.93 23.17
N GLY A 173 2.55 -15.90 23.27
CA GLY A 173 3.34 -16.92 23.94
C GLY A 173 3.81 -18.08 23.05
N GLU A 174 3.46 -18.10 21.78
CA GLU A 174 4.01 -19.08 20.82
C GLU A 174 5.50 -18.82 20.59
N LYS A 175 6.34 -19.81 20.86
CA LYS A 175 7.79 -19.75 20.63
C LYS A 175 8.16 -20.23 19.23
N GLU A 176 7.35 -21.10 18.65
CA GLU A 176 7.52 -21.65 17.31
C GLU A 176 6.17 -21.68 16.59
N VAL A 177 6.19 -21.38 15.30
CA VAL A 177 5.01 -21.50 14.44
C VAL A 177 5.34 -22.29 13.19
N LEU A 178 4.37 -23.11 12.74
CA LEU A 178 4.46 -23.86 11.50
C LEU A 178 3.77 -23.06 10.39
N VAL A 179 4.49 -22.87 9.29
CA VAL A 179 4.03 -22.06 8.15
C VAL A 179 4.16 -22.87 6.87
N ARG A 180 3.08 -23.00 6.11
CA ARG A 180 3.10 -23.59 4.76
C ARG A 180 3.15 -22.51 3.70
N PHE A 181 4.00 -22.73 2.71
CA PHE A 181 4.19 -21.83 1.59
C PHE A 181 4.39 -22.61 0.28
N PRO A 182 4.00 -22.05 -0.88
CA PRO A 182 4.23 -22.67 -2.18
C PRO A 182 5.69 -22.49 -2.62
N ALA A 183 6.38 -23.60 -2.90
CA ALA A 183 7.76 -23.59 -3.38
C ALA A 183 7.87 -23.56 -4.90
N SER A 184 6.77 -23.78 -5.62
CA SER A 184 6.73 -23.73 -7.08
C SER A 184 7.18 -22.36 -7.62
N HIS A 185 7.95 -22.36 -8.72
CA HIS A 185 8.32 -21.18 -9.49
C HIS A 185 7.37 -20.89 -10.66
N ASP A 186 6.26 -21.60 -10.72
CA ASP A 186 5.20 -21.37 -11.68
C ASP A 186 4.68 -19.92 -11.64
N ARG A 187 4.08 -19.47 -12.77
CA ARG A 187 3.54 -18.11 -12.93
C ARG A 187 2.60 -17.69 -11.80
N LEU A 188 1.86 -18.61 -11.22
CA LEU A 188 0.92 -18.33 -10.14
C LEU A 188 1.65 -18.05 -8.81
N TRP A 189 2.78 -18.73 -8.57
CA TRP A 189 3.47 -18.74 -7.28
C TRP A 189 4.82 -18.04 -7.27
N HIS A 190 5.35 -17.60 -8.42
CA HIS A 190 6.72 -17.07 -8.52
C HIS A 190 7.02 -15.87 -7.61
N LYS A 191 6.02 -15.06 -7.29
CA LYS A 191 6.17 -13.89 -6.42
C LYS A 191 6.18 -14.22 -4.93
N VAL A 192 5.61 -15.38 -4.55
CA VAL A 192 5.55 -15.78 -3.14
C VAL A 192 6.96 -16.09 -2.63
N PRO A 193 7.36 -15.60 -1.45
CA PRO A 193 8.67 -15.87 -0.87
C PRO A 193 8.95 -17.36 -0.73
N LYS A 194 10.16 -17.78 -1.09
CA LYS A 194 10.65 -19.16 -0.96
C LYS A 194 11.56 -19.23 0.27
N LEU A 195 10.95 -19.51 1.42
CA LEU A 195 11.64 -19.53 2.70
C LEU A 195 12.74 -20.59 2.73
N LYS A 196 13.85 -20.24 3.40
CA LYS A 196 15.01 -21.12 3.64
C LYS A 196 15.39 -21.08 5.12
N ALA A 197 15.99 -22.14 5.62
CA ALA A 197 16.57 -22.11 6.95
C ALA A 197 17.60 -20.98 7.07
N GLY A 198 17.50 -20.20 8.14
CA GLY A 198 18.29 -19.00 8.37
C GLY A 198 17.64 -17.69 7.92
N ASP A 199 16.55 -17.72 7.17
CA ASP A 199 15.81 -16.47 6.82
C ASP A 199 15.26 -15.82 8.10
N LYS A 200 15.54 -14.52 8.25
CA LYS A 200 15.08 -13.70 9.37
C LYS A 200 14.26 -12.53 8.84
N GLY A 201 13.20 -12.17 9.56
CA GLY A 201 12.38 -11.02 9.20
C GLY A 201 11.02 -11.00 9.87
N GLN A 202 10.11 -10.20 9.27
CA GLN A 202 8.71 -10.12 9.64
C GLN A 202 7.90 -11.08 8.78
N PHE A 203 7.03 -11.85 9.43
CA PHE A 203 6.13 -12.80 8.80
C PHE A 203 4.68 -12.39 9.07
N VAL A 204 3.91 -12.22 7.99
CA VAL A 204 2.48 -11.97 8.00
C VAL A 204 1.77 -13.28 7.71
N LEU A 205 1.07 -13.81 8.69
CA LEU A 205 0.60 -15.19 8.68
C LEU A 205 -0.93 -15.25 8.66
N HIS A 206 -1.44 -16.16 7.82
CA HIS A 206 -2.87 -16.35 7.62
C HIS A 206 -3.29 -17.77 7.99
N LYS A 207 -4.48 -17.94 8.57
CA LYS A 207 -5.05 -19.26 8.76
C LYS A 207 -5.66 -19.75 7.44
N PRO A 208 -5.38 -20.99 7.04
CA PRO A 208 -6.08 -21.57 5.90
C PRO A 208 -7.57 -21.74 6.20
N SER A 209 -8.39 -21.76 5.15
CA SER A 209 -9.82 -22.01 5.29
C SER A 209 -10.05 -23.44 5.81
N GLY A 210 -10.49 -23.57 7.07
CA GLY A 210 -10.80 -24.85 7.71
C GLY A 210 -10.57 -24.80 9.22
N PRO A 211 -11.40 -25.50 10.03
CA PRO A 211 -11.41 -25.34 11.48
C PRO A 211 -10.18 -25.93 12.22
N ASP A 212 -9.40 -26.82 11.60
CA ASP A 212 -8.39 -27.64 12.30
C ASP A 212 -6.95 -27.44 11.80
N ALA A 213 -6.64 -26.33 11.16
CA ALA A 213 -5.29 -26.12 10.64
C ALA A 213 -4.32 -25.79 11.79
N ALA A 214 -3.47 -26.76 12.13
CA ALA A 214 -2.36 -26.59 13.08
C ALA A 214 -1.18 -25.77 12.51
N PHE A 215 -1.35 -25.12 11.36
CA PHE A 215 -0.33 -24.32 10.66
C PHE A 215 -0.93 -23.03 10.13
N TYR A 216 -0.06 -22.07 9.87
CA TYR A 216 -0.38 -20.87 9.13
C TYR A 216 0.04 -20.99 7.67
N THR A 217 -0.39 -20.06 6.84
CA THR A 217 0.01 -19.99 5.41
C THR A 217 0.67 -18.65 5.11
N LEU A 218 1.61 -18.70 4.16
CA LEU A 218 2.28 -17.56 3.55
C LEU A 218 2.13 -17.75 2.04
N VAL A 219 1.28 -16.93 1.40
CA VAL A 219 0.85 -17.13 0.00
C VAL A 219 0.91 -15.87 -0.86
N ARG A 220 1.29 -14.72 -0.27
CA ARG A 220 1.44 -13.44 -0.95
C ARG A 220 2.90 -13.02 -0.97
N ALA A 221 3.25 -12.16 -1.94
CA ALA A 221 4.61 -11.63 -2.05
C ALA A 221 5.04 -10.84 -0.81
N GLU A 222 4.08 -10.17 -0.17
CA GLU A 222 4.26 -9.26 0.94
C GLU A 222 4.20 -9.95 2.31
N ASP A 223 3.92 -11.25 2.35
CA ASP A 223 3.78 -12.00 3.60
C ASP A 223 5.13 -12.24 4.34
N PHE A 224 6.25 -11.89 3.73
CA PHE A 224 7.57 -11.93 4.34
C PHE A 224 8.42 -10.73 3.95
N GLU A 225 8.91 -10.01 4.97
CA GLU A 225 9.92 -8.96 4.81
C GLU A 225 11.23 -9.40 5.48
N PRO A 226 12.32 -9.60 4.71
CA PRO A 226 13.59 -10.00 5.29
C PRO A 226 14.22 -8.86 6.10
N GLU A 227 14.84 -9.19 7.24
CA GLU A 227 15.54 -8.24 8.10
C GLU A 227 16.65 -7.47 7.35
N SER A 228 17.28 -8.11 6.36
CA SER A 228 18.32 -7.50 5.52
C SER A 228 17.78 -6.41 4.58
N LYS A 229 16.46 -6.36 4.36
CA LYS A 229 15.79 -5.37 3.53
C LYS A 229 14.46 -4.98 4.18
N PRO A 230 14.52 -4.19 5.27
CA PRO A 230 13.31 -3.78 6.01
C PRO A 230 12.40 -2.96 5.12
N GLY A 231 11.11 -3.31 5.13
CA GLY A 231 10.08 -2.70 4.31
C GLY A 231 8.98 -2.02 5.15
N PRO A 232 7.79 -1.84 4.58
CA PRO A 232 6.68 -1.15 5.24
C PRO A 232 6.18 -1.85 6.51
N MET A 233 6.14 -3.19 6.52
CA MET A 233 5.71 -3.94 7.70
C MET A 233 6.68 -3.77 8.87
N HIS A 234 7.98 -3.79 8.61
CA HIS A 234 9.00 -3.53 9.62
C HIS A 234 8.83 -2.14 10.25
N ARG A 235 8.63 -1.08 9.42
CA ARG A 235 8.36 0.27 9.92
C ARG A 235 7.11 0.35 10.78
N LEU A 236 6.04 -0.35 10.37
CA LEU A 236 4.78 -0.39 11.09
C LEU A 236 4.94 -0.99 12.48
N VAL A 237 5.55 -2.18 12.59
CA VAL A 237 5.64 -2.89 13.88
C VAL A 237 6.62 -2.21 14.84
N THR A 238 7.75 -1.66 14.36
CA THR A 238 8.70 -0.91 15.19
C THR A 238 8.13 0.43 15.66
N GLY A 239 7.31 1.11 14.83
CA GLY A 239 6.60 2.33 15.23
C GLY A 239 5.55 2.09 16.32
N MET A 240 4.93 0.91 16.37
CA MET A 240 3.98 0.53 17.42
C MET A 240 4.64 0.31 18.79
N GLU A 241 5.92 -0.05 18.84
CA GLU A 241 6.67 -0.29 20.07
C GLU A 241 7.02 1.01 20.81
N GLY A 242 7.22 2.10 20.08
CA GLY A 242 7.54 3.41 20.66
C GLY A 242 6.36 4.13 21.33
N VAL A 243 5.15 3.55 21.31
CA VAL A 243 3.90 4.14 21.84
C VAL A 243 3.41 3.44 23.12
N ARG A 244 4.18 2.52 23.67
CA ARG A 244 3.84 1.82 24.94
C ARG A 244 4.49 2.47 26.15
#